data_0fa54b588d092a644efa2e4a71887597
#
_entry.id   0fa54b588d092a644efa2e4a71887597
#
_cell.length_a   1.000
_cell.length_b   1.000
_cell.length_c   1.000
_cell.angle_alpha   90.00
_cell.angle_beta   90.00
_cell.angle_gamma   90.00
#
_symmetry.space_group_name_H-M   'P 1'
#
loop_
_entity.id
_entity.type
_entity.pdbx_description
1 polymer ?
#
loop_
_entity_poly.entity_id
_entity_poly.type
_entity_poly.pdbx_seq_one_letter_code
_entity_poly.pdbx_strand_id
1 'polypeptide(L)'
;RRILGGATYGGDKGIFGFGYDGDYTGVTNLVSNSGVVASDVSAVGTPRNYISASGYGGDKAIFAFGYTGSSVNTRNLVNSSGVVASDASGAGTARHDMAAAGYSLSA
;
A
#
# COMPACT_ATOMS: atom_id res chain seq x y z
N ARG A 1 -9.32 -11.15 3.88
CA ARG A 1 -8.37 -10.71 2.81
C ARG A 1 -7.03 -11.42 2.96
N ARG A 2 -6.42 -11.71 1.88
CA ARG A 2 -5.08 -12.30 1.85
C ARG A 2 -4.24 -11.63 0.76
N ILE A 3 -2.91 -11.83 0.80
CA ILE A 3 -1.97 -11.35 -0.20
C ILE A 3 -2.05 -9.83 -0.36
N LEU A 4 -2.19 -9.14 0.78
CA LEU A 4 -2.31 -7.69 0.86
C LEU A 4 -0.96 -7.08 1.24
N GLY A 5 -0.87 -5.76 1.17
CA GLY A 5 0.31 -5.02 1.61
C GLY A 5 0.06 -4.29 2.91
N GLY A 6 1.12 -4.02 3.64
CA GLY A 6 1.07 -3.24 4.86
C GLY A 6 2.29 -2.35 4.99
N ALA A 7 2.11 -1.16 5.57
CA ALA A 7 3.19 -0.20 5.76
C ALA A 7 2.86 0.74 6.92
N THR A 8 3.86 1.51 7.35
CA THR A 8 3.66 2.59 8.32
C THR A 8 3.44 3.91 7.57
N TYR A 9 2.68 4.81 8.20
CA TYR A 9 2.50 6.19 7.73
C TYR A 9 2.33 7.10 8.94
N GLY A 10 2.41 8.40 8.73
CA GLY A 10 2.19 9.38 9.78
C GLY A 10 3.20 9.32 10.91
N GLY A 11 4.30 8.60 10.73
CA GLY A 11 5.34 8.45 11.74
C GLY A 11 5.08 7.34 12.77
N ASP A 12 3.81 7.10 13.14
CA ASP A 12 3.48 6.17 14.21
C ASP A 12 2.21 5.32 13.96
N LYS A 13 1.74 5.30 12.72
CA LYS A 13 0.50 4.59 12.35
C LYS A 13 0.78 3.56 11.27
N GLY A 14 -0.20 2.72 11.00
CA GLY A 14 -0.09 1.69 9.96
C GLY A 14 -1.26 1.68 9.02
N ILE A 15 -1.07 1.07 7.87
CA ILE A 15 -2.11 0.88 6.86
C ILE A 15 -1.94 -0.50 6.24
N PHE A 16 -3.06 -1.22 6.11
CA PHE A 16 -3.14 -2.42 5.30
C PHE A 16 -3.99 -2.13 4.09
N GLY A 17 -3.66 -2.68 2.96
CA GLY A 17 -4.44 -2.40 1.76
C GLY A 17 -4.31 -3.42 0.67
N PHE A 18 -5.32 -3.39 -0.19
CA PHE A 18 -5.40 -4.23 -1.37
C PHE A 18 -5.55 -5.71 -0.99
N GLY A 19 -5.24 -6.61 -1.90
CA GLY A 19 -5.26 -8.04 -1.64
C GLY A 19 -6.38 -8.76 -2.38
N TYR A 20 -6.78 -9.91 -1.84
CA TYR A 20 -7.74 -10.80 -2.47
C TYR A 20 -8.71 -11.35 -1.41
N ASP A 21 -10.00 -11.25 -1.68
CA ASP A 21 -11.06 -11.77 -0.81
C ASP A 21 -12.12 -12.55 -1.58
N GLY A 22 -11.74 -13.19 -2.68
CA GLY A 22 -12.62 -13.83 -3.67
C GLY A 22 -12.56 -13.07 -4.98
N ASP A 23 -12.02 -11.86 -4.96
CA ASP A 23 -11.69 -11.02 -6.11
C ASP A 23 -10.59 -10.08 -5.67
N TYR A 24 -9.96 -9.40 -6.61
CA TYR A 24 -9.00 -8.34 -6.27
C TYR A 24 -9.73 -7.21 -5.55
N THR A 25 -9.09 -6.64 -4.54
CA THR A 25 -9.67 -5.54 -3.80
C THR A 25 -8.67 -4.40 -3.63
N GLY A 26 -9.17 -3.18 -3.53
CA GLY A 26 -8.38 -1.99 -3.22
C GLY A 26 -8.75 -1.37 -1.88
N VAL A 27 -9.50 -2.09 -1.07
CA VAL A 27 -9.91 -1.63 0.26
C VAL A 27 -8.69 -1.44 1.14
N THR A 28 -8.67 -0.36 1.93
CA THR A 28 -7.62 -0.11 2.91
C THR A 28 -8.18 0.00 4.31
N ASN A 29 -7.36 -0.29 5.30
CA ASN A 29 -7.71 -0.17 6.71
C ASN A 29 -6.54 0.54 7.42
N LEU A 30 -6.86 1.62 8.11
CA LEU A 30 -5.89 2.37 8.89
C LEU A 30 -5.75 1.77 10.28
N VAL A 31 -4.55 1.86 10.85
CA VAL A 31 -4.26 1.39 12.20
C VAL A 31 -3.74 2.56 13.01
N SER A 32 -4.39 2.87 14.13
CA SER A 32 -3.98 3.95 15.02
C SER A 32 -2.68 3.59 15.76
N ASN A 33 -2.06 4.57 16.37
CA ASN A 33 -0.85 4.32 17.18
C ASN A 33 -1.14 3.53 18.47
N SER A 34 -2.41 3.26 18.75
CA SER A 34 -2.82 2.35 19.83
C SER A 34 -3.11 0.94 19.33
N GLY A 35 -2.90 0.69 18.04
CA GLY A 35 -3.13 -0.63 17.44
C GLY A 35 -4.58 -0.91 17.07
N VAL A 36 -5.43 0.10 17.03
CA VAL A 36 -6.84 -0.07 16.67
C VAL A 36 -6.98 -0.02 15.16
N VAL A 37 -7.54 -1.09 14.57
CA VAL A 37 -7.80 -1.18 13.14
C VAL A 37 -9.16 -0.53 12.86
N ALA A 38 -9.16 0.46 11.99
CA ALA A 38 -10.38 1.17 11.59
C ALA A 38 -11.15 0.36 10.55
N SER A 39 -12.42 0.75 10.34
CA SER A 39 -13.27 0.12 9.33
C SER A 39 -12.72 0.36 7.92
N ASP A 40 -13.25 -0.40 6.96
CA ASP A 40 -12.83 -0.35 5.57
C ASP A 40 -12.96 1.04 4.97
N VAL A 41 -11.94 1.45 4.25
CA VAL A 41 -11.96 2.63 3.39
C VAL A 41 -12.12 2.14 1.96
N SER A 42 -13.05 2.72 1.22
CA SER A 42 -13.32 2.35 -0.17
C SER A 42 -12.07 2.47 -1.03
N ALA A 43 -11.94 1.58 -2.00
CA ALA A 43 -10.79 1.54 -2.89
C ALA A 43 -10.64 2.86 -3.66
N VAL A 44 -9.41 3.36 -3.74
CA VAL A 44 -9.06 4.51 -4.57
C VAL A 44 -8.27 4.06 -5.79
N GLY A 45 -7.32 3.15 -5.59
CA GLY A 45 -6.50 2.62 -6.68
C GLY A 45 -7.11 1.38 -7.31
N THR A 46 -6.53 0.95 -8.43
CA THR A 46 -6.92 -0.30 -9.08
C THR A 46 -6.71 -1.48 -8.15
N PRO A 47 -7.73 -2.32 -7.90
CA PRO A 47 -7.60 -3.50 -7.05
C PRO A 47 -6.51 -4.45 -7.53
N ARG A 48 -5.67 -4.91 -6.59
CA ARG A 48 -4.52 -5.78 -6.89
C ARG A 48 -4.21 -6.67 -5.71
N ASN A 49 -3.60 -7.82 -5.98
CA ASN A 49 -2.98 -8.63 -4.94
C ASN A 49 -1.47 -8.74 -5.18
N TYR A 50 -0.77 -9.45 -4.33
CA TYR A 50 0.69 -9.56 -4.39
C TYR A 50 1.39 -8.20 -4.48
N ILE A 51 0.81 -7.22 -3.80
CA ILE A 51 1.25 -5.83 -3.81
C ILE A 51 2.35 -5.64 -2.76
N SER A 52 3.24 -4.70 -3.00
CA SER A 52 4.26 -4.31 -2.03
C SER A 52 3.91 -2.97 -1.43
N ALA A 53 4.32 -2.76 -0.20
CA ALA A 53 4.10 -1.51 0.50
C ALA A 53 5.29 -1.15 1.37
N SER A 54 5.53 0.14 1.53
CA SER A 54 6.62 0.64 2.38
C SER A 54 6.32 2.06 2.83
N GLY A 55 6.90 2.45 3.96
CA GLY A 55 6.95 3.85 4.35
C GLY A 55 8.05 4.58 3.58
N TYR A 56 7.89 5.88 3.39
CA TYR A 56 8.92 6.74 2.83
C TYR A 56 8.70 8.16 3.32
N GLY A 57 9.73 8.99 3.20
CA GLY A 57 9.66 10.40 3.57
C GLY A 57 9.40 10.66 5.06
N GLY A 58 9.57 9.65 5.90
CA GLY A 58 9.38 9.76 7.35
C GLY A 58 7.95 9.61 7.83
N ASP A 59 6.96 10.00 7.04
CA ASP A 59 5.56 10.05 7.47
C ASP A 59 4.56 9.56 6.42
N LYS A 60 5.02 9.10 5.27
CA LYS A 60 4.18 8.69 4.15
C LYS A 60 4.36 7.21 3.86
N ALA A 61 3.48 6.67 3.03
CA ALA A 61 3.57 5.29 2.60
C ALA A 61 3.29 5.19 1.09
N ILE A 62 3.64 4.06 0.51
CA ILE A 62 3.41 3.78 -0.90
C ILE A 62 3.00 2.33 -1.05
N PHE A 63 1.99 2.09 -1.87
CA PHE A 63 1.65 0.77 -2.40
C PHE A 63 2.10 0.74 -3.86
N ALA A 64 2.78 -0.29 -4.27
CA ALA A 64 3.33 -0.34 -5.63
C ALA A 64 3.41 -1.76 -6.15
N PHE A 65 3.40 -1.86 -7.49
CA PHE A 65 3.49 -3.12 -8.19
C PHE A 65 2.26 -3.98 -7.93
N GLY A 66 2.36 -5.27 -8.11
CA GLY A 66 1.29 -6.20 -7.83
C GLY A 66 0.78 -6.91 -9.07
N TYR A 67 -0.39 -7.53 -8.94
CA TYR A 67 -0.96 -8.42 -9.94
C TYR A 67 -2.45 -8.15 -10.10
N THR A 68 -2.88 -7.98 -11.34
CA THR A 68 -4.29 -7.76 -11.70
C THR A 68 -4.76 -8.74 -12.78
N GLY A 69 -4.10 -9.90 -12.89
CA GLY A 69 -4.20 -10.81 -14.03
C GLY A 69 -2.91 -10.79 -14.83
N SER A 70 -2.07 -9.80 -14.63
CA SER A 70 -0.69 -9.72 -15.10
C SER A 70 0.07 -8.81 -14.13
N SER A 71 1.39 -8.88 -14.14
CA SER A 71 2.22 -8.03 -13.30
C SER A 71 2.08 -6.57 -13.75
N VAL A 72 2.04 -5.65 -12.78
CA VAL A 72 1.92 -4.22 -13.05
C VAL A 72 2.99 -3.45 -12.28
N ASN A 73 3.20 -2.20 -12.66
CA ASN A 73 4.09 -1.28 -11.94
C ASN A 73 3.35 -0.05 -11.41
N THR A 74 2.04 -0.09 -11.38
CA THR A 74 1.19 0.97 -10.83
C THR A 74 1.56 1.25 -9.37
N ARG A 75 1.49 2.50 -8.98
CA ARG A 75 1.73 2.90 -7.59
C ARG A 75 0.62 3.80 -7.08
N ASN A 76 0.43 3.77 -5.77
CA ASN A 76 -0.51 4.64 -5.07
C ASN A 76 0.22 5.21 -3.86
N LEU A 77 0.33 6.53 -3.80
CA LEU A 77 0.96 7.22 -2.68
C LEU A 77 -0.04 7.38 -1.55
N VAL A 78 0.44 7.33 -0.31
CA VAL A 78 -0.37 7.53 0.89
C VAL A 78 0.25 8.70 1.64
N ASN A 79 -0.56 9.72 1.91
CA ASN A 79 -0.06 10.91 2.63
C ASN A 79 0.03 10.64 4.14
N SER A 80 0.52 11.64 4.88
CA SER A 80 0.71 11.51 6.33
C SER A 80 -0.59 11.35 7.12
N SER A 81 -1.74 11.57 6.48
CA SER A 81 -3.06 11.37 7.09
C SER A 81 -3.67 10.02 6.73
N GLY A 82 -2.98 9.21 5.94
CA GLY A 82 -3.47 7.90 5.52
C GLY A 82 -4.39 7.91 4.30
N VAL A 83 -4.45 9.03 3.57
CA VAL A 83 -5.27 9.14 2.37
C VAL A 83 -4.51 8.59 1.18
N VAL A 84 -5.10 7.60 0.50
CA VAL A 84 -4.51 6.96 -0.67
C VAL A 84 -4.83 7.79 -1.90
N ALA A 85 -3.81 8.12 -2.67
CA ALA A 85 -3.97 8.83 -3.94
C ALA A 85 -4.34 7.85 -5.06
N SER A 86 -4.89 8.37 -6.15
CA SER A 86 -5.23 7.59 -7.33
C SER A 86 -3.98 7.01 -7.99
N ASP A 87 -4.18 6.07 -8.92
CA ASP A 87 -3.09 5.38 -9.62
C ASP A 87 -2.14 6.38 -10.28
N ALA A 88 -0.85 6.12 -10.15
CA ALA A 88 0.19 6.80 -10.90
C ALA A 88 1.01 5.77 -11.66
N SER A 89 1.52 6.17 -12.81
CA SER A 89 2.41 5.33 -13.59
C SER A 89 3.66 5.03 -12.79
N GLY A 90 4.02 3.77 -12.71
CA GLY A 90 5.21 3.36 -12.01
C GLY A 90 6.45 3.50 -12.87
N ALA A 91 7.58 3.33 -12.24
CA ALA A 91 8.87 3.16 -12.90
C ALA A 91 9.39 1.77 -12.57
N GLY A 92 10.21 1.25 -13.44
CA GLY A 92 10.74 -0.09 -13.26
C GLY A 92 9.89 -1.16 -13.92
N THR A 93 10.41 -2.36 -13.98
CA THR A 93 9.75 -3.49 -14.61
C THR A 93 8.55 -3.92 -13.77
N ALA A 94 7.41 -4.14 -14.43
CA ALA A 94 6.20 -4.66 -13.78
C ALA A 94 6.51 -5.99 -13.09
N ARG A 95 6.14 -6.09 -11.80
CA ARG A 95 6.43 -7.26 -10.95
C ARG A 95 5.36 -7.41 -9.90
N HIS A 96 5.27 -8.59 -9.33
CA HIS A 96 4.41 -8.87 -8.18
C HIS A 96 5.14 -9.76 -7.18
N ASP A 97 4.53 -9.94 -6.00
CA ASP A 97 5.04 -10.83 -4.95
C ASP A 97 6.47 -10.47 -4.54
N MET A 98 6.72 -9.18 -4.34
CA MET A 98 8.03 -8.67 -3.97
C MET A 98 7.96 -8.03 -2.58
N ALA A 99 9.10 -7.78 -1.99
CA ALA A 99 9.21 -7.09 -0.71
C ALA A 99 9.68 -5.65 -0.91
N ALA A 100 9.39 -4.81 0.07
CA ALA A 100 9.82 -3.42 0.07
C ALA A 100 10.20 -2.99 1.47
N ALA A 101 11.12 -2.04 1.55
CA ALA A 101 11.54 -1.45 2.82
C ALA A 101 11.90 0.01 2.61
N GLY A 102 11.60 0.82 3.61
CA GLY A 102 12.05 2.19 3.66
C GLY A 102 13.50 2.26 4.10
N TYR A 103 14.18 3.31 3.70
CA TYR A 103 15.54 3.54 4.13
C TYR A 103 15.77 5.04 4.32
N SER A 104 16.83 5.40 5.05
CA SER A 104 17.21 6.77 5.28
C SER A 104 18.68 6.94 4.99
N LEU A 105 19.03 8.03 4.32
CA LEU A 105 20.42 8.42 4.08
C LEU A 105 21.02 9.20 5.25
N SER A 106 20.17 9.70 6.15
CA SER A 106 20.64 10.31 7.38
C SER A 106 20.65 9.28 8.50
N ALA A 107 21.74 9.16 9.16
CA ALA A 107 21.92 8.19 10.24
C ALA A 107 21.13 8.56 11.49
#